data_1c251f2fd65bd13fae06b2bce7b95953
#
_entry.id   1c251f2fd65bd13fae06b2bce7b95953
#
_cell.length_a   1.000
_cell.length_b   1.000
_cell.length_c   1.000
_cell.angle_alpha   90.00
_cell.angle_beta   90.00
_cell.angle_gamma   90.00
#
_symmetry.space_group_name_H-M   'P 1'
#
loop_
_entity.id
_entity.type
_entity.pdbx_description
1 polymer ?
#
loop_
_entity_poly.entity_id
_entity_poly.type
_entity_poly.pdbx_seq_one_letter_code
_entity_poly.pdbx_strand_id
1 'polypeptide(L)'
;MKTKFTYTGIRVKDLDASVTFYTKVLGMKDLGRSTVDATKGRSASLATEEGGFVLELNYYEKGSRFATDYVVGEGLDHLAFQVEDLDKALTEAKRAGHPVVLDMKTATSRWAYVEDPNGIWIELFT
;
A
#
# COMPACT_ATOMS: atom_id res chain seq x y z
N MET A 1 -13.85 15.01 -22.60
CA MET A 1 -13.78 13.59 -22.23
C MET A 1 -14.43 13.40 -20.87
N LYS A 2 -15.34 12.43 -20.71
CA LYS A 2 -15.86 12.03 -19.39
C LYS A 2 -15.00 10.86 -18.89
N THR A 3 -14.43 10.95 -17.69
CA THR A 3 -13.59 9.92 -17.09
C THR A 3 -14.14 9.55 -15.72
N LYS A 4 -13.83 8.31 -15.29
CA LYS A 4 -14.05 7.83 -13.93
C LYS A 4 -12.73 7.26 -13.43
N PHE A 5 -12.22 7.78 -12.33
CA PHE A 5 -11.06 7.17 -11.67
C PHE A 5 -11.49 5.85 -11.03
N THR A 6 -10.79 4.75 -11.31
CA THR A 6 -11.23 3.40 -10.92
C THR A 6 -10.32 2.71 -9.92
N TYR A 7 -9.01 2.81 -10.09
CA TYR A 7 -8.04 2.20 -9.18
C TYR A 7 -6.66 2.88 -9.27
N THR A 8 -5.81 2.61 -8.28
CA THR A 8 -4.39 2.97 -8.29
C THR A 8 -3.56 1.70 -8.34
N GLY A 9 -2.62 1.63 -9.26
CA GLY A 9 -1.60 0.58 -9.31
C GLY A 9 -0.28 1.07 -8.73
N ILE A 10 0.30 0.29 -7.83
CA ILE A 10 1.66 0.51 -7.32
C ILE A 10 2.55 -0.68 -7.65
N ARG A 11 3.83 -0.43 -7.86
CA ARG A 11 4.80 -1.50 -8.04
C ARG A 11 5.34 -1.95 -6.68
N VAL A 12 5.50 -3.26 -6.50
CA VAL A 12 5.99 -3.88 -5.27
C VAL A 12 7.22 -4.74 -5.55
N LYS A 13 8.11 -4.85 -4.57
CA LYS A 13 9.31 -5.69 -4.64
C LYS A 13 9.01 -7.17 -4.40
N ASP A 14 8.05 -7.44 -3.52
CA ASP A 14 7.58 -8.77 -3.14
C ASP A 14 6.07 -8.74 -3.02
N LEU A 15 5.37 -9.46 -3.90
CA LEU A 15 3.91 -9.43 -3.96
C LEU A 15 3.28 -10.04 -2.70
N ASP A 16 3.79 -11.17 -2.22
CA ASP A 16 3.21 -11.87 -1.07
C ASP A 16 3.44 -11.10 0.24
N ALA A 17 4.62 -10.55 0.45
CA ALA A 17 4.90 -9.68 1.59
C ALA A 17 4.01 -8.43 1.58
N SER A 18 3.81 -7.82 0.42
CA SER A 18 2.95 -6.64 0.27
C SER A 18 1.48 -6.99 0.53
N VAL A 19 0.95 -8.07 -0.05
CA VAL A 19 -0.42 -8.52 0.24
C VAL A 19 -0.60 -8.81 1.73
N THR A 20 0.37 -9.45 2.38
CA THR A 20 0.32 -9.70 3.83
C THR A 20 0.23 -8.39 4.62
N PHE A 21 1.05 -7.40 4.29
CA PHE A 21 0.99 -6.08 4.93
C PHE A 21 -0.39 -5.44 4.78
N TYR A 22 -0.84 -5.24 3.55
CA TYR A 22 -2.11 -4.54 3.29
C TYR A 22 -3.33 -5.28 3.83
N THR A 23 -3.32 -6.61 3.86
CA THR A 23 -4.46 -7.39 4.40
C THR A 23 -4.40 -7.60 5.90
N LYS A 24 -3.23 -7.91 6.48
CA LYS A 24 -3.10 -8.26 7.90
C LYS A 24 -2.85 -7.05 8.80
N VAL A 25 -2.14 -6.03 8.30
CA VAL A 25 -1.86 -4.82 9.08
C VAL A 25 -2.92 -3.75 8.84
N LEU A 26 -3.24 -3.46 7.56
CA LEU A 26 -4.22 -2.42 7.21
C LEU A 26 -5.66 -2.93 7.05
N GLY A 27 -5.90 -4.23 7.17
CA GLY A 27 -7.25 -4.82 7.13
C GLY A 27 -7.93 -4.79 5.77
N MET A 28 -7.19 -4.59 4.68
CA MET A 28 -7.77 -4.63 3.34
C MET A 28 -8.18 -6.07 2.97
N LYS A 29 -9.17 -6.20 2.07
CA LYS A 29 -9.60 -7.48 1.50
C LYS A 29 -8.83 -7.78 0.23
N ASP A 30 -8.35 -9.01 0.10
CA ASP A 30 -7.81 -9.54 -1.17
C ASP A 30 -8.99 -9.88 -2.10
N LEU A 31 -9.10 -9.14 -3.20
CA LEU A 31 -10.15 -9.33 -4.21
C LEU A 31 -9.75 -10.32 -5.31
N GLY A 32 -8.49 -10.76 -5.32
CA GLY A 32 -7.99 -11.73 -6.29
C GLY A 32 -6.63 -11.40 -6.87
N ARG A 33 -6.06 -12.39 -7.54
CA ARG A 33 -4.74 -12.39 -8.16
C ARG A 33 -4.86 -12.52 -9.66
N SER A 34 -3.89 -11.98 -10.38
CA SER A 34 -3.78 -12.08 -11.84
C SER A 34 -2.33 -12.31 -12.26
N THR A 35 -2.17 -12.97 -13.40
CA THR A 35 -0.87 -13.17 -14.07
C THR A 35 -1.00 -12.74 -15.52
N VAL A 36 -0.02 -11.98 -16.00
CA VAL A 36 0.05 -11.53 -17.39
C VAL A 36 1.37 -12.01 -18.00
N ASP A 37 1.34 -13.11 -18.72
CA ASP A 37 2.53 -13.77 -19.28
C ASP A 37 3.33 -12.85 -20.22
N ALA A 38 2.64 -12.07 -21.04
CA ALA A 38 3.26 -11.14 -21.97
C ALA A 38 4.17 -10.09 -21.28
N THR A 39 3.89 -9.74 -20.05
CA THR A 39 4.67 -8.78 -19.25
C THR A 39 5.52 -9.46 -18.18
N LYS A 40 5.40 -10.78 -18.01
CA LYS A 40 5.93 -11.52 -16.85
C LYS A 40 5.50 -10.87 -15.52
N GLY A 41 4.27 -10.38 -15.49
CA GLY A 41 3.69 -9.65 -14.38
C GLY A 41 2.74 -10.51 -13.56
N ARG A 42 2.71 -10.25 -12.26
CA ARG A 42 1.71 -10.77 -11.32
C ARG A 42 1.13 -9.62 -10.53
N SER A 43 -0.17 -9.66 -10.27
CA SER A 43 -0.83 -8.60 -9.50
C SER A 43 -1.78 -9.17 -8.45
N ALA A 44 -2.10 -8.33 -7.47
CA ALA A 44 -3.17 -8.54 -6.51
C ALA A 44 -4.00 -7.27 -6.42
N SER A 45 -5.32 -7.40 -6.41
CA SER A 45 -6.25 -6.30 -6.22
C SER A 45 -6.79 -6.34 -4.79
N LEU A 46 -6.70 -5.22 -4.10
CA LEU A 46 -7.10 -5.08 -2.70
C LEU A 46 -8.09 -3.93 -2.56
N ALA A 47 -9.02 -4.02 -1.61
CA ALA A 47 -9.93 -2.93 -1.27
C ALA A 47 -10.28 -2.93 0.22
N THR A 48 -10.67 -1.78 0.75
CA THR A 48 -11.33 -1.69 2.05
C THR A 48 -12.80 -2.12 1.96
N GLU A 49 -13.43 -2.50 3.08
CA GLU A 49 -14.82 -3.01 3.07
C GLU A 49 -15.84 -2.02 2.52
N GLU A 50 -15.63 -0.74 2.74
CA GLU A 50 -16.62 0.30 2.47
C GLU A 50 -16.39 1.07 1.16
N GLY A 51 -15.27 0.91 0.49
CA GLY A 51 -14.81 1.98 -0.38
C GLY A 51 -14.95 1.77 -1.86
N GLY A 52 -15.03 0.66 -2.38
CA GLY A 52 -14.94 0.48 -3.83
C GLY A 52 -13.67 1.09 -4.50
N PHE A 53 -12.74 1.65 -3.69
CA PHE A 53 -11.46 2.11 -4.19
C PHE A 53 -10.47 0.95 -4.16
N VAL A 54 -9.92 0.60 -5.32
CA VAL A 54 -9.03 -0.55 -5.48
C VAL A 54 -7.58 -0.09 -5.51
N LEU A 55 -6.76 -0.75 -4.69
CA LEU A 55 -5.31 -0.71 -4.78
C LEU A 55 -4.84 -1.98 -5.49
N GLU A 56 -4.16 -1.83 -6.62
CA GLU A 56 -3.54 -2.93 -7.35
C GLU A 56 -2.05 -2.97 -7.06
N LEU A 57 -1.58 -4.10 -6.55
CA LEU A 57 -0.16 -4.37 -6.30
C LEU A 57 0.41 -5.09 -7.51
N ASN A 58 1.47 -4.55 -8.13
CA ASN A 58 2.07 -5.06 -9.34
C ASN A 58 3.52 -5.49 -9.13
N TYR A 59 3.81 -6.75 -9.40
CA TYR A 59 5.15 -7.33 -9.39
C TYR A 59 5.55 -7.76 -10.79
N TYR A 60 6.79 -7.50 -11.18
CA TYR A 60 7.35 -7.95 -12.46
C TYR A 60 8.58 -8.83 -12.22
N GLU A 61 8.61 -10.00 -12.86
CA GLU A 61 9.75 -10.90 -12.76
C GLU A 61 10.99 -10.33 -13.46
N LYS A 62 12.15 -10.73 -12.97
CA LYS A 62 13.44 -10.39 -13.58
C LYS A 62 13.42 -10.77 -15.06
N GLY A 63 13.86 -9.85 -15.92
CA GLY A 63 13.84 -10.01 -17.37
C GLY A 63 12.55 -9.54 -18.05
N SER A 64 11.55 -9.07 -17.29
CA SER A 64 10.48 -8.25 -17.84
C SER A 64 11.05 -6.87 -18.24
N ARG A 65 10.58 -6.32 -19.35
CA ARG A 65 10.91 -4.94 -19.72
C ARG A 65 10.34 -3.90 -18.73
N PHE A 66 9.42 -4.31 -17.87
CA PHE A 66 8.80 -3.49 -16.83
C PHE A 66 9.50 -3.65 -15.47
N ALA A 67 10.40 -4.61 -15.33
CA ALA A 67 11.21 -4.81 -14.13
C ALA A 67 12.39 -3.85 -14.14
N THR A 68 12.18 -2.63 -13.70
CA THR A 68 13.22 -1.62 -13.48
C THR A 68 13.67 -1.63 -12.04
N ASP A 69 14.80 -0.97 -11.73
CA ASP A 69 15.24 -0.79 -10.34
C ASP A 69 14.14 -0.08 -9.53
N TYR A 70 13.91 -0.59 -8.33
CA TYR A 70 12.91 -0.01 -7.45
C TYR A 70 13.51 1.16 -6.67
N VAL A 71 12.97 2.36 -6.91
CA VAL A 71 13.36 3.58 -6.18
C VAL A 71 12.18 4.07 -5.36
N VAL A 72 12.35 4.08 -4.04
CA VAL A 72 11.30 4.50 -3.09
C VAL A 72 11.03 6.00 -3.24
N GLY A 73 9.76 6.36 -3.25
CA GLY A 73 9.31 7.76 -3.26
C GLY A 73 9.38 8.44 -4.63
N GLU A 74 9.90 7.78 -5.64
CA GLU A 74 9.93 8.35 -6.99
C GLU A 74 8.56 8.22 -7.66
N GLY A 75 7.81 9.31 -7.68
CA GLY A 75 6.50 9.42 -8.30
C GLY A 75 5.31 9.04 -7.41
N LEU A 76 5.50 8.31 -6.33
CA LEU A 76 4.49 8.01 -5.30
C LEU A 76 5.00 8.54 -3.95
N ASP A 77 4.33 9.55 -3.40
CA ASP A 77 4.69 10.13 -2.11
C ASP A 77 4.20 9.24 -0.96
N HIS A 78 2.89 9.06 -0.81
CA HIS A 78 2.29 8.20 0.20
C HIS A 78 0.88 7.75 -0.18
N LEU A 79 0.37 6.76 0.56
CA LEU A 79 -1.03 6.37 0.59
C LEU A 79 -1.61 6.72 1.97
N ALA A 80 -2.84 7.21 2.02
CA ALA A 80 -3.48 7.61 3.28
C ALA A 80 -4.65 6.69 3.63
N PHE A 81 -4.73 6.32 4.93
CA PHE A 81 -5.80 5.50 5.49
C PHE A 81 -6.36 6.17 6.75
N GLN A 82 -7.67 6.35 6.79
CA GLN A 82 -8.33 6.73 8.02
C GLN A 82 -8.46 5.53 8.95
N VAL A 83 -8.15 5.73 10.24
CA VAL A 83 -8.25 4.72 11.28
C VAL A 83 -9.12 5.24 12.44
N GLU A 84 -9.73 4.33 13.19
CA GLU A 84 -10.56 4.72 14.33
C GLU A 84 -9.72 5.15 15.54
N ASP A 85 -8.55 4.52 15.74
CA ASP A 85 -7.64 4.74 16.87
C ASP A 85 -6.20 4.70 16.36
N LEU A 86 -5.57 5.89 16.31
CA LEU A 86 -4.21 6.02 15.77
C LEU A 86 -3.16 5.34 16.67
N ASP A 87 -3.27 5.44 18.00
CA ASP A 87 -2.29 4.83 18.91
C ASP A 87 -2.31 3.29 18.81
N LYS A 88 -3.51 2.72 18.71
CA LYS A 88 -3.69 1.29 18.50
C LYS A 88 -3.12 0.88 17.13
N ALA A 89 -3.44 1.59 16.06
CA ALA A 89 -2.94 1.31 14.71
C ALA A 89 -1.40 1.35 14.65
N LEU A 90 -0.77 2.35 15.26
CA LEU A 90 0.69 2.45 15.33
C LEU A 90 1.33 1.31 16.15
N THR A 91 0.67 0.88 17.22
CA THR A 91 1.11 -0.25 18.03
C THR A 91 1.06 -1.56 17.25
N GLU A 92 -0.01 -1.78 16.49
CA GLU A 92 -0.19 -2.96 15.63
C GLU A 92 0.84 -2.98 14.50
N ALA A 93 1.08 -1.84 13.83
CA ALA A 93 2.09 -1.73 12.79
C ALA A 93 3.50 -2.07 13.32
N LYS A 94 3.90 -1.49 14.45
CA LYS A 94 5.18 -1.79 15.11
C LYS A 94 5.32 -3.27 15.48
N ARG A 95 4.27 -3.88 16.02
CA ARG A 95 4.27 -5.31 16.38
C ARG A 95 4.41 -6.20 15.15
N ALA A 96 3.87 -5.78 14.02
CA ALA A 96 4.01 -6.46 12.73
C ALA A 96 5.37 -6.21 12.04
N GLY A 97 6.25 -5.41 12.64
CA GLY A 97 7.60 -5.14 12.12
C GLY A 97 7.68 -3.95 11.15
N HIS A 98 6.64 -3.11 11.10
CA HIS A 98 6.61 -1.93 10.26
C HIS A 98 6.94 -0.68 11.07
N PRO A 99 8.03 0.06 10.74
CA PRO A 99 8.47 1.20 11.55
C PRO A 99 7.52 2.38 11.42
N VAL A 100 7.33 3.10 12.53
CA VAL A 100 6.75 4.45 12.51
C VAL A 100 7.89 5.40 12.18
N VAL A 101 7.82 6.02 11.01
CA VAL A 101 8.87 6.92 10.50
C VAL A 101 8.62 8.37 10.86
N LEU A 102 7.37 8.73 11.11
CA LEU A 102 6.99 10.08 11.50
C LEU A 102 5.69 10.04 12.30
N ASP A 103 5.58 10.83 13.37
CA ASP A 103 4.35 11.04 14.17
C ASP A 103 4.19 12.54 14.38
N MET A 104 3.17 13.12 13.78
CA MET A 104 2.93 14.55 13.72
C MET A 104 1.67 14.92 14.50
N LYS A 105 1.77 15.98 15.29
CA LYS A 105 0.66 16.50 16.07
C LYS A 105 0.61 18.02 15.98
N THR A 106 -0.58 18.54 15.74
CA THR A 106 -0.92 19.97 15.87
C THR A 106 -1.92 20.17 17.01
N ALA A 107 -2.40 21.39 17.20
CA ALA A 107 -3.45 21.67 18.18
C ALA A 107 -4.78 20.97 17.85
N THR A 108 -5.04 20.64 16.58
CA THR A 108 -6.33 20.16 16.08
C THR A 108 -6.27 18.82 15.35
N SER A 109 -5.08 18.31 15.03
CA SER A 109 -4.92 17.12 14.19
C SER A 109 -3.70 16.31 14.60
N ARG A 110 -3.77 15.00 14.40
CA ARG A 110 -2.64 14.11 14.51
C ARG A 110 -2.67 13.09 13.39
N TRP A 111 -1.52 12.85 12.79
CA TRP A 111 -1.30 11.82 11.79
C TRP A 111 0.10 11.24 11.92
N ALA A 112 0.30 10.06 11.44
CA ALA A 112 1.59 9.39 11.49
C ALA A 112 1.84 8.60 10.22
N TYR A 113 3.11 8.30 9.95
CA TYR A 113 3.54 7.51 8.80
C TYR A 113 4.20 6.23 9.28
N VAL A 114 3.81 5.12 8.66
CA VAL A 114 4.50 3.83 8.75
C VAL A 114 5.01 3.45 7.35
N GLU A 115 5.98 2.54 7.28
CA GLU A 115 6.45 2.04 5.99
C GLU A 115 5.84 0.68 5.67
N ASP A 116 5.41 0.51 4.42
CA ASP A 116 5.06 -0.79 3.86
C ASP A 116 6.34 -1.62 3.55
N PRO A 117 6.24 -2.90 3.15
CA PRO A 117 7.41 -3.72 2.79
C PRO A 117 8.26 -3.19 1.63
N ASN A 118 7.77 -2.23 0.87
CA ASN A 118 8.47 -1.60 -0.26
C ASN A 118 9.14 -0.28 0.13
N GLY A 119 8.92 0.21 1.36
CA GLY A 119 9.34 1.53 1.84
C GLY A 119 8.40 2.66 1.42
N ILE A 120 7.19 2.33 0.94
CA ILE A 120 6.15 3.31 0.65
C ILE A 120 5.60 3.84 1.99
N TRP A 121 5.49 5.13 2.11
CA TRP A 121 4.91 5.75 3.30
C TRP A 121 3.39 5.59 3.30
N ILE A 122 2.88 5.13 4.43
CA ILE A 122 1.45 4.96 4.68
C ILE A 122 1.05 5.95 5.78
N GLU A 123 0.31 6.99 5.40
CA GLU A 123 -0.27 7.92 6.34
C GLU A 123 -1.45 7.28 7.07
N LEU A 124 -1.45 7.35 8.39
CA LEU A 124 -2.56 6.95 9.26
C LEU A 124 -3.06 8.19 10.00
N PHE A 125 -4.37 8.41 9.97
CA PHE A 125 -5.01 9.57 10.63
C PHE A 125 -6.41 9.21 11.15
N THR A 126 -6.96 10.01 12.07
CA THR A 126 -8.33 9.85 12.63
C THR A 126 -9.28 10.94 12.14
#